data_ca36bfe371999762016aad0cf31b71a4
#
_entry.id   ca36bfe371999762016aad0cf31b71a4
#
_cell.length_a   1.000
_cell.length_b   1.000
_cell.length_c   1.000
_cell.angle_alpha   90.00
_cell.angle_beta   90.00
_cell.angle_gamma   90.00
#
_symmetry.space_group_name_H-M   'P 1'
#
loop_
_entity.id
_entity.type
_entity.pdbx_description
1 polymer ?
#
loop_
_entity_poly.entity_id
_entity_poly.type
_entity_poly.pdbx_seq_one_letter_code
_entity_poly.pdbx_strand_id
1 'polypeptide(L)'
;SDLHSLYSNKEIFLRELISNASDAADKLRFKALSNPALYEGDGELRVRVSFDADKGTLTISDNGIGMTREQVIDHLGTIAKSGTKEFLTALGQDQAKDSQLIGQFGVGFYSAFIVADKVTVKTRAAGEATDKGVLWESAGEGEYSVADIEKKSRGTDVILHLREDEKEFLNEWRLRDIIGKYSDHIGLPVEMLTKEYDDEGKETGEKWEKINKSDALWTRSKNDISDEEYKEFYKHLSHDFADPLLWAHNKVEGNQEYTSLLYVPSKAPWDLFNREHKHGLKLYVQRVFIMDDAEQFMPNYLRFMRGLIDSNDLPLNVSREILQDNKTTAALRKALTKRSLQMLEKLAKEDADKYQQFWKEFGLVLKEGPAEDFGNKEAIAKLLRFASTHNDSSEQTVSLEDYVARMKGGQKAIYYITADSYVAAKNSPHLELFNKKGIEVLLLSDRIDEWMLSYLTEFDGKALQTITKADLDLGDLADKEENEAQKEQDKAFDSFIERVKTLLGERVKEVRLTHRLTDTPAVVSTGNDQMTTQMAKLFAVAGQPVPEVKYTFELNPEHHLVKKVADIADEAEFADWVELLLEQAMLAERGSLENPAAFIKRINKLLG
;
A
#
# COMPACT_ATOMS: atom_id res chain seq x y z
N SER A 1 1.28 31.79 -10.23
CA SER A 1 1.33 32.33 -8.87
C SER A 1 1.02 31.28 -7.81
N ASP A 2 0.10 30.38 -8.09
CA ASP A 2 -0.32 29.37 -7.11
C ASP A 2 0.70 28.25 -6.92
N LEU A 3 1.59 28.04 -7.88
CA LEU A 3 2.70 27.11 -7.78
C LEU A 3 3.70 27.47 -6.68
N HIS A 4 3.87 28.75 -6.41
CA HIS A 4 4.77 29.24 -5.38
C HIS A 4 4.25 28.98 -3.97
N SER A 5 2.94 28.88 -3.80
CA SER A 5 2.32 28.60 -2.51
C SER A 5 2.27 27.12 -2.17
N LEU A 6 2.41 26.24 -3.17
CA LEU A 6 2.30 24.79 -3.01
C LEU A 6 3.52 24.14 -2.40
N TYR A 7 4.69 24.75 -2.55
CA TYR A 7 5.95 24.22 -2.01
C TYR A 7 6.53 25.21 -1.02
N SER A 8 6.33 24.95 0.25
CA SER A 8 6.99 25.69 1.33
C SER A 8 8.51 25.49 1.30
N ASN A 9 9.01 24.49 0.57
CA ASN A 9 10.42 24.18 0.45
C ASN A 9 10.84 23.94 -1.01
N LYS A 10 11.15 25.03 -1.69
CA LYS A 10 11.55 25.02 -3.12
C LYS A 10 12.91 24.35 -3.35
N GLU A 11 13.75 24.24 -2.33
CA GLU A 11 15.08 23.64 -2.41
C GLU A 11 15.09 22.23 -2.97
N ILE A 12 13.98 21.52 -2.84
CA ILE A 12 13.88 20.12 -3.26
C ILE A 12 14.10 19.91 -4.75
N PHE A 13 13.96 20.95 -5.58
CA PHE A 13 14.24 20.82 -7.01
C PHE A 13 15.70 20.36 -7.24
N LEU A 14 16.64 20.90 -6.50
CA LEU A 14 18.05 20.56 -6.64
C LEU A 14 18.32 19.13 -6.16
N ARG A 15 17.72 18.74 -5.04
CA ARG A 15 17.80 17.36 -4.57
C ARG A 15 17.35 16.37 -5.65
N GLU A 16 16.21 16.65 -6.28
CA GLU A 16 15.64 15.76 -7.29
C GLU A 16 16.49 15.67 -8.55
N LEU A 17 17.02 16.78 -9.00
CA LEU A 17 17.89 16.78 -10.18
C LEU A 17 19.23 16.09 -9.91
N ILE A 18 19.78 16.24 -8.72
CA ILE A 18 20.98 15.52 -8.30
C ILE A 18 20.70 14.02 -8.19
N SER A 19 19.54 13.64 -7.66
CA SER A 19 19.13 12.22 -7.59
C SER A 19 19.03 11.59 -8.98
N ASN A 20 18.45 12.30 -9.93
CA ASN A 20 18.36 11.83 -11.32
C ASN A 20 19.75 11.67 -11.94
N ALA A 21 20.64 12.59 -11.68
CA ALA A 21 22.03 12.53 -12.15
C ALA A 21 22.78 11.34 -11.54
N SER A 22 22.56 11.08 -10.26
CA SER A 22 23.13 9.93 -9.56
C SER A 22 22.64 8.60 -10.17
N ASP A 23 21.35 8.51 -10.47
CA ASP A 23 20.77 7.31 -11.12
C ASP A 23 21.39 7.08 -12.50
N ALA A 24 21.63 8.14 -13.28
CA ALA A 24 22.27 8.05 -14.59
C ALA A 24 23.73 7.54 -14.48
N ALA A 25 24.44 7.97 -13.45
CA ALA A 25 25.80 7.52 -13.16
C ALA A 25 25.83 6.03 -12.77
N ASP A 26 24.90 5.60 -11.94
CA ASP A 26 24.77 4.20 -11.52
C ASP A 26 24.49 3.28 -12.72
N LYS A 27 23.61 3.71 -13.63
CA LYS A 27 23.29 2.96 -14.85
C LYS A 27 24.52 2.82 -15.76
N LEU A 28 25.32 3.88 -15.90
CA LEU A 28 26.55 3.79 -16.67
C LEU A 28 27.55 2.84 -16.02
N ARG A 29 27.75 2.94 -14.72
CA ARG A 29 28.67 2.06 -13.99
C ARG A 29 28.32 0.60 -14.20
N PHE A 30 27.04 0.27 -14.12
CA PHE A 30 26.57 -1.10 -14.35
C PHE A 30 26.84 -1.57 -15.78
N LYS A 31 26.48 -0.78 -16.79
CA LYS A 31 26.69 -1.15 -18.20
C LYS A 31 28.17 -1.23 -18.55
N ALA A 32 28.99 -0.39 -17.95
CA ALA A 32 30.43 -0.37 -18.19
C ALA A 32 31.16 -1.60 -17.64
N LEU A 33 30.54 -2.36 -16.72
CA LEU A 33 31.10 -3.62 -16.24
C LEU A 33 31.32 -4.61 -17.38
N SER A 34 30.40 -4.66 -18.35
CA SER A 34 30.50 -5.53 -19.53
C SER A 34 31.10 -4.82 -20.75
N ASN A 35 31.16 -3.49 -20.72
CA ASN A 35 31.69 -2.69 -21.84
C ASN A 35 32.39 -1.43 -21.31
N PRO A 36 33.64 -1.56 -20.83
CA PRO A 36 34.38 -0.41 -20.28
C PRO A 36 34.60 0.76 -21.27
N ALA A 37 34.45 0.50 -22.56
CA ALA A 37 34.56 1.55 -23.57
C ALA A 37 33.48 2.63 -23.42
N LEU A 38 32.37 2.32 -22.74
CA LEU A 38 31.31 3.29 -22.46
C LEU A 38 31.78 4.48 -21.62
N TYR A 39 32.85 4.33 -20.86
CA TYR A 39 33.43 5.42 -20.10
C TYR A 39 34.12 6.47 -20.97
N GLU A 40 34.43 6.14 -22.20
CA GLU A 40 35.06 7.07 -23.16
C GLU A 40 36.34 7.73 -22.60
N GLY A 41 37.11 6.96 -21.82
CA GLY A 41 38.33 7.45 -21.17
C GLY A 41 38.13 8.26 -19.91
N ASP A 42 36.90 8.46 -19.46
CA ASP A 42 36.55 9.18 -18.23
C ASP A 42 35.66 8.32 -17.32
N GLY A 43 36.30 7.53 -16.47
CA GLY A 43 35.63 6.63 -15.52
C GLY A 43 35.30 7.28 -14.18
N GLU A 44 35.62 8.53 -13.97
CA GLU A 44 35.30 9.25 -12.72
C GLU A 44 33.93 9.90 -12.84
N LEU A 45 32.93 9.21 -12.31
CA LEU A 45 31.54 9.67 -12.33
C LEU A 45 31.31 10.79 -11.32
N ARG A 46 30.56 11.81 -11.72
CA ARG A 46 30.32 12.98 -10.89
C ARG A 46 29.09 13.76 -11.35
N VAL A 47 28.57 14.57 -10.45
CA VAL A 47 27.58 15.60 -10.75
C VAL A 47 28.24 16.96 -10.55
N ARG A 48 28.00 17.89 -11.47
CA ARG A 48 28.51 19.25 -11.38
C ARG A 48 27.39 20.25 -11.39
N VAL A 49 27.42 21.17 -10.43
CA VAL A 49 26.45 22.25 -10.29
C VAL A 49 27.16 23.56 -10.54
N SER A 50 26.64 24.35 -11.45
CA SER A 50 27.19 25.67 -11.80
C SER A 50 26.04 26.64 -12.11
N PHE A 51 26.34 27.95 -12.02
CA PHE A 51 25.35 28.96 -12.36
C PHE A 51 26.03 30.12 -13.09
N ASP A 52 25.21 30.81 -13.90
CA ASP A 52 25.58 32.03 -14.58
C ASP A 52 24.59 33.12 -14.13
N ALA A 53 25.07 34.03 -13.29
CA ALA A 53 24.22 35.08 -12.71
C ALA A 53 23.73 36.07 -13.78
N ASP A 54 24.53 36.33 -14.81
CA ASP A 54 24.17 37.25 -15.88
C ASP A 54 23.08 36.70 -16.78
N LYS A 55 23.11 35.40 -17.08
CA LYS A 55 22.10 34.72 -17.90
C LYS A 55 20.89 34.25 -17.06
N GLY A 56 21.01 34.26 -15.73
CA GLY A 56 19.97 33.76 -14.86
C GLY A 56 19.79 32.24 -14.93
N THR A 57 20.84 31.49 -15.21
CA THR A 57 20.78 30.03 -15.41
C THR A 57 21.50 29.28 -14.33
N LEU A 58 20.95 28.11 -13.98
CA LEU A 58 21.54 27.14 -13.08
C LEU A 58 21.64 25.82 -13.85
N THR A 59 22.82 25.20 -13.85
CA THR A 59 23.09 23.98 -14.63
C THR A 59 23.48 22.84 -13.70
N ILE A 60 22.83 21.71 -13.86
CA ILE A 60 23.16 20.45 -13.20
C ILE A 60 23.60 19.47 -14.28
N SER A 61 24.90 19.07 -14.25
CA SER A 61 25.50 18.21 -15.24
C SER A 61 25.96 16.90 -14.63
N ASP A 62 25.72 15.80 -15.35
CA ASP A 62 26.32 14.51 -15.02
C ASP A 62 27.09 13.95 -16.22
N ASN A 63 28.04 13.07 -15.91
CA ASN A 63 28.74 12.30 -16.94
C ASN A 63 28.31 10.82 -16.91
N GLY A 64 27.03 10.59 -16.63
CA GLY A 64 26.41 9.29 -16.61
C GLY A 64 26.03 8.75 -17.99
N ILE A 65 25.03 7.87 -18.01
CA ILE A 65 24.62 7.11 -19.19
C ILE A 65 24.10 7.99 -20.33
N GLY A 66 23.54 9.17 -20.04
CA GLY A 66 22.92 10.02 -21.03
C GLY A 66 21.64 9.41 -21.61
N MET A 67 21.13 10.07 -22.65
CA MET A 67 19.90 9.62 -23.33
C MET A 67 20.06 9.74 -24.84
N THR A 68 19.49 8.78 -25.57
CA THR A 68 19.31 8.87 -27.02
C THR A 68 18.11 9.77 -27.33
N ARG A 69 17.98 10.18 -28.61
CA ARG A 69 16.83 10.98 -29.05
C ARG A 69 15.51 10.31 -28.74
N GLU A 70 15.39 9.00 -28.96
CA GLU A 70 14.18 8.23 -28.64
C GLU A 70 13.86 8.27 -27.15
N GLN A 71 14.87 8.10 -26.31
CA GLN A 71 14.70 8.14 -24.86
C GLN A 71 14.27 9.54 -24.39
N VAL A 72 14.82 10.59 -24.95
CA VAL A 72 14.42 11.97 -24.65
C VAL A 72 12.94 12.19 -24.98
N ILE A 73 12.51 11.75 -26.15
CA ILE A 73 11.11 11.89 -26.58
C ILE A 73 10.19 11.09 -25.66
N ASP A 74 10.54 9.85 -25.33
CA ASP A 74 9.73 8.99 -24.47
C ASP A 74 9.66 9.51 -23.04
N HIS A 75 10.78 9.88 -22.45
CA HIS A 75 10.82 10.27 -21.04
C HIS A 75 10.43 11.72 -20.81
N LEU A 76 11.03 12.65 -21.54
CA LEU A 76 10.80 14.08 -21.35
C LEU A 76 9.60 14.58 -22.14
N GLY A 77 9.33 14.00 -23.31
CA GLY A 77 8.19 14.35 -24.15
C GLY A 77 6.87 13.97 -23.51
N THR A 78 6.78 12.78 -22.92
CA THR A 78 5.58 12.32 -22.17
C THR A 78 5.30 13.26 -21.00
N ILE A 79 6.35 13.65 -20.31
CA ILE A 79 6.32 14.59 -19.21
C ILE A 79 5.75 15.95 -19.67
N ALA A 80 6.24 16.51 -20.77
CA ALA A 80 5.77 17.78 -21.30
C ALA A 80 4.30 17.73 -21.78
N LYS A 81 3.89 16.59 -22.37
CA LYS A 81 2.52 16.41 -22.90
C LYS A 81 1.47 16.12 -21.85
N SER A 82 1.81 15.51 -20.72
CA SER A 82 0.85 15.19 -19.67
C SER A 82 0.35 16.42 -18.91
N GLY A 83 0.77 17.60 -19.35
CA GLY A 83 0.30 18.86 -18.80
C GLY A 83 0.89 19.16 -17.45
N THR A 84 2.09 19.71 -17.43
CA THR A 84 2.69 20.29 -16.22
C THR A 84 1.66 21.14 -15.48
N LYS A 85 0.81 21.86 -16.21
CA LYS A 85 -0.23 22.71 -15.66
C LYS A 85 -1.37 21.92 -15.01
N GLU A 86 -1.84 20.83 -15.62
CA GLU A 86 -2.88 19.96 -15.02
C GLU A 86 -2.34 19.23 -13.80
N PHE A 87 -1.12 18.74 -13.88
CA PHE A 87 -0.41 18.11 -12.78
C PHE A 87 -0.24 19.08 -11.61
N LEU A 88 0.18 20.30 -11.90
CA LEU A 88 0.39 21.35 -10.91
C LEU A 88 -0.91 21.89 -10.34
N THR A 89 -2.00 21.85 -11.10
CA THR A 89 -3.34 22.20 -10.60
C THR A 89 -3.88 21.11 -9.66
N ALA A 90 -3.59 19.84 -9.96
CA ALA A 90 -3.95 18.72 -9.08
C ALA A 90 -3.16 18.73 -7.76
N LEU A 91 -1.98 19.37 -7.74
CA LEU A 91 -1.11 19.53 -6.58
C LEU A 91 -1.58 20.66 -5.64
N GLY A 92 -2.80 20.94 -5.44
CA GLY A 92 -3.19 22.11 -4.65
C GLY A 92 -3.97 21.82 -3.38
N GLN A 93 -4.31 20.56 -3.15
CA GLN A 93 -5.31 20.25 -2.16
C GLN A 93 -4.79 19.55 -0.90
N ASP A 94 -3.60 18.91 -0.95
CA ASP A 94 -3.03 18.20 0.20
C ASP A 94 -1.51 18.03 -0.03
N GLN A 95 -0.68 18.63 0.83
CA GLN A 95 0.78 18.56 0.71
C GLN A 95 1.33 17.12 0.73
N ALA A 96 0.75 16.26 1.56
CA ALA A 96 1.18 14.86 1.63
C ALA A 96 0.84 14.09 0.35
N LYS A 97 -0.34 14.34 -0.20
CA LYS A 97 -0.81 13.76 -1.46
C LYS A 97 -0.01 14.29 -2.64
N ASP A 98 0.33 15.57 -2.62
CA ASP A 98 1.12 16.23 -3.65
C ASP A 98 2.54 15.68 -3.72
N SER A 99 3.20 15.54 -2.57
CA SER A 99 4.52 14.93 -2.46
C SER A 99 4.54 13.49 -3.00
N GLN A 100 3.48 12.75 -2.71
CA GLN A 100 3.31 11.39 -3.16
C GLN A 100 3.16 11.31 -4.69
N LEU A 101 2.35 12.17 -5.28
CA LEU A 101 2.13 12.20 -6.74
C LEU A 101 3.43 12.50 -7.50
N ILE A 102 4.22 13.45 -7.02
CA ILE A 102 5.50 13.81 -7.64
C ILE A 102 6.46 12.60 -7.63
N GLY A 103 6.59 11.91 -6.49
CA GLY A 103 7.46 10.75 -6.38
C GLY A 103 7.02 9.58 -7.26
N GLN A 104 5.71 9.33 -7.32
CA GLN A 104 5.14 8.17 -8.03
C GLN A 104 5.22 8.25 -9.54
N PHE A 105 5.05 9.43 -10.11
CA PHE A 105 5.09 9.60 -11.56
C PHE A 105 6.50 9.70 -12.15
N GLY A 106 7.54 9.54 -11.31
CA GLY A 106 8.91 9.73 -11.77
C GLY A 106 9.18 11.16 -12.22
N VAL A 107 8.42 12.09 -11.68
CA VAL A 107 8.35 13.47 -12.13
C VAL A 107 9.17 14.43 -11.26
N GLY A 108 10.19 13.90 -10.57
CA GLY A 108 11.17 14.74 -9.87
C GLY A 108 11.77 15.81 -10.78
N PHE A 109 11.92 15.48 -12.06
CA PHE A 109 12.36 16.42 -13.07
C PHE A 109 11.45 17.66 -13.17
N TYR A 110 10.13 17.51 -12.97
CA TYR A 110 9.19 18.63 -12.99
C TYR A 110 9.40 19.64 -11.88
N SER A 111 10.05 19.24 -10.81
CA SER A 111 10.39 20.17 -9.72
C SER A 111 11.23 21.34 -10.24
N ALA A 112 11.92 21.15 -11.37
CA ALA A 112 12.67 22.21 -12.05
C ALA A 112 11.77 23.39 -12.46
N PHE A 113 10.52 23.12 -12.85
CA PHE A 113 9.57 24.16 -13.26
C PHE A 113 9.00 24.98 -12.10
N ILE A 114 9.23 24.54 -10.88
CA ILE A 114 8.88 25.35 -9.68
C ILE A 114 9.72 26.63 -9.67
N VAL A 115 10.97 26.53 -10.03
CA VAL A 115 11.95 27.62 -9.96
C VAL A 115 12.33 28.18 -11.34
N ALA A 116 12.03 27.45 -12.42
CA ALA A 116 12.40 27.83 -13.78
C ALA A 116 11.18 28.05 -14.67
N ASP A 117 11.25 29.06 -15.53
CA ASP A 117 10.23 29.30 -16.55
C ASP A 117 10.58 28.62 -17.88
N LYS A 118 11.79 28.11 -18.02
CA LYS A 118 12.24 27.31 -19.15
C LYS A 118 13.32 26.33 -18.69
N VAL A 119 13.28 25.10 -19.20
CA VAL A 119 14.30 24.08 -18.94
C VAL A 119 14.87 23.59 -20.26
N THR A 120 16.20 23.61 -20.35
CA THR A 120 16.96 23.11 -21.50
C THR A 120 17.73 21.87 -21.06
N VAL A 121 17.61 20.79 -21.82
CA VAL A 121 18.35 19.54 -21.58
C VAL A 121 19.25 19.27 -22.79
N LYS A 122 20.54 19.11 -22.52
CA LYS A 122 21.53 18.69 -23.55
C LYS A 122 22.06 17.34 -23.10
N THR A 123 21.93 16.33 -23.95
CA THR A 123 22.27 14.96 -23.55
C THR A 123 22.90 14.19 -24.72
N ARG A 124 23.82 13.28 -24.41
CA ARG A 124 24.34 12.31 -25.37
C ARG A 124 24.55 10.99 -24.63
N ALA A 125 23.99 9.93 -25.18
CA ALA A 125 24.14 8.61 -24.62
C ALA A 125 25.59 8.11 -24.71
N ALA A 126 26.04 7.41 -23.68
CA ALA A 126 27.37 6.81 -23.65
C ALA A 126 27.54 5.83 -24.80
N GLY A 127 28.68 5.89 -25.47
CA GLY A 127 28.99 5.04 -26.63
C GLY A 127 28.49 5.55 -27.96
N GLU A 128 27.63 6.55 -27.97
CA GLU A 128 27.15 7.19 -29.19
C GLU A 128 28.17 8.22 -29.69
N ALA A 129 28.16 8.48 -31.01
CA ALA A 129 29.04 9.49 -31.62
C ALA A 129 28.68 10.89 -31.10
N THR A 130 29.67 11.80 -31.16
CA THR A 130 29.51 13.17 -30.65
C THR A 130 28.43 13.97 -31.38
N ASP A 131 28.10 13.61 -32.63
CA ASP A 131 27.03 14.24 -33.43
C ASP A 131 25.63 13.72 -33.07
N LYS A 132 25.54 12.75 -32.17
CA LYS A 132 24.27 12.17 -31.66
C LYS A 132 23.78 12.84 -30.40
N GLY A 133 24.28 14.01 -30.08
CA GLY A 133 23.73 14.83 -28.98
C GLY A 133 22.33 15.30 -29.30
N VAL A 134 21.54 15.52 -28.24
CA VAL A 134 20.13 15.92 -28.32
C VAL A 134 19.91 17.15 -27.46
N LEU A 135 19.23 18.14 -28.03
CA LEU A 135 18.76 19.33 -27.31
C LEU A 135 17.25 19.24 -27.13
N TRP A 136 16.80 19.33 -25.92
CA TRP A 136 15.37 19.38 -25.56
C TRP A 136 15.10 20.67 -24.81
N GLU A 137 14.03 21.36 -25.13
CA GLU A 137 13.62 22.57 -24.41
C GLU A 137 12.11 22.58 -24.18
N SER A 138 11.69 23.08 -23.02
CA SER A 138 10.29 23.28 -22.70
C SER A 138 10.10 24.42 -21.71
N ALA A 139 9.02 25.17 -21.90
CA ALA A 139 8.56 26.18 -20.94
C ALA A 139 7.54 25.61 -19.94
N GLY A 140 7.26 24.31 -19.98
CA GLY A 140 6.31 23.66 -19.07
C GLY A 140 4.85 23.88 -19.41
N GLU A 141 4.54 24.33 -20.62
CA GLU A 141 3.17 24.67 -21.07
C GLU A 141 2.57 23.62 -22.03
N GLY A 142 3.05 22.37 -21.96
CA GLY A 142 2.55 21.28 -22.79
C GLY A 142 3.26 21.11 -24.11
N GLU A 143 4.19 22.01 -24.46
CA GLU A 143 4.97 21.94 -25.69
C GLU A 143 6.47 21.81 -25.39
N TYR A 144 7.17 21.16 -26.30
CA TYR A 144 8.63 21.05 -26.24
C TYR A 144 9.23 21.01 -27.65
N SER A 145 10.51 21.35 -27.74
CA SER A 145 11.27 21.22 -28.96
C SER A 145 12.41 20.24 -28.78
N VAL A 146 12.77 19.53 -29.87
CA VAL A 146 13.88 18.58 -29.92
C VAL A 146 14.73 18.86 -31.15
N ALA A 147 16.03 18.93 -30.96
CA ALA A 147 16.98 19.13 -32.06
C ALA A 147 18.21 18.26 -31.84
N ASP A 148 18.88 17.91 -32.92
CA ASP A 148 20.19 17.27 -32.86
C ASP A 148 21.29 18.32 -32.63
N ILE A 149 22.24 18.00 -31.78
CA ILE A 149 23.37 18.86 -31.47
C ILE A 149 24.67 18.04 -31.44
N GLU A 150 25.77 18.72 -31.55
CA GLU A 150 27.07 18.13 -31.24
C GLU A 150 27.35 18.29 -29.76
N LYS A 151 27.64 17.17 -29.07
CA LYS A 151 27.99 17.16 -27.65
C LYS A 151 29.19 16.24 -27.44
N LYS A 152 30.33 16.82 -27.13
CA LYS A 152 31.60 16.11 -26.99
C LYS A 152 31.64 15.19 -25.78
N SER A 153 31.01 15.59 -24.68
CA SER A 153 30.94 14.80 -23.47
C SER A 153 29.66 13.95 -23.43
N ARG A 154 29.77 12.74 -22.89
CA ARG A 154 28.56 11.92 -22.59
C ARG A 154 27.83 12.50 -21.38
N GLY A 155 26.60 12.07 -21.20
CA GLY A 155 25.79 12.42 -20.04
C GLY A 155 24.80 13.51 -20.35
N THR A 156 24.31 14.17 -19.31
CA THR A 156 23.19 15.09 -19.41
C THR A 156 23.48 16.40 -18.68
N ASP A 157 23.18 17.51 -19.33
CA ASP A 157 23.17 18.83 -18.72
C ASP A 157 21.74 19.32 -18.66
N VAL A 158 21.27 19.65 -17.46
CA VAL A 158 19.95 20.24 -17.22
C VAL A 158 20.18 21.71 -16.90
N ILE A 159 19.70 22.60 -17.76
CA ILE A 159 19.88 24.03 -17.63
C ILE A 159 18.55 24.68 -17.26
N LEU A 160 18.49 25.26 -16.08
CA LEU A 160 17.29 25.93 -15.56
C LEU A 160 17.41 27.43 -15.81
N HIS A 161 16.43 28.00 -16.54
CA HIS A 161 16.29 29.44 -16.70
C HIS A 161 15.40 29.93 -15.55
N LEU A 162 16.01 30.45 -14.50
CA LEU A 162 15.31 30.76 -13.26
C LEU A 162 14.35 31.94 -13.41
N ARG A 163 13.21 31.82 -12.73
CA ARG A 163 12.23 32.91 -12.65
C ARG A 163 12.86 34.11 -11.93
N GLU A 164 12.37 35.32 -12.22
CA GLU A 164 12.87 36.53 -11.58
C GLU A 164 12.83 36.48 -10.06
N ASP A 165 11.77 35.92 -9.51
CA ASP A 165 11.58 35.77 -8.05
C ASP A 165 12.33 34.58 -7.44
N GLU A 166 13.08 33.82 -8.24
CA GLU A 166 13.84 32.64 -7.79
C GLU A 166 15.36 32.82 -7.95
N LYS A 167 15.83 34.02 -8.11
CA LYS A 167 17.26 34.33 -8.28
C LYS A 167 18.11 34.06 -7.04
N GLU A 168 17.51 33.76 -5.91
CA GLU A 168 18.22 33.37 -4.69
C GLU A 168 19.11 32.14 -4.88
N PHE A 169 18.76 31.28 -5.81
CA PHE A 169 19.54 30.07 -6.11
C PHE A 169 20.77 30.34 -6.97
N LEU A 170 20.96 31.54 -7.47
CA LEU A 170 22.19 31.97 -8.15
C LEU A 170 23.21 32.48 -7.11
N ASN A 171 23.52 31.63 -6.16
CA ASN A 171 24.41 31.95 -5.06
C ASN A 171 25.16 30.70 -4.60
N GLU A 172 26.47 30.75 -4.58
CA GLU A 172 27.33 29.63 -4.23
C GLU A 172 27.01 29.05 -2.84
N TRP A 173 26.86 29.91 -1.84
CA TRP A 173 26.61 29.48 -0.46
C TRP A 173 25.24 28.84 -0.29
N ARG A 174 24.25 29.40 -1.00
CA ARG A 174 22.90 28.81 -1.00
C ARG A 174 22.90 27.42 -1.60
N LEU A 175 23.59 27.22 -2.71
CA LEU A 175 23.69 25.92 -3.38
C LEU A 175 24.51 24.92 -2.55
N ARG A 176 25.60 25.36 -1.92
CA ARG A 176 26.39 24.50 -1.03
C ARG A 176 25.55 24.00 0.15
N ASP A 177 24.76 24.88 0.73
CA ASP A 177 23.88 24.54 1.86
C ASP A 177 22.85 23.47 1.46
N ILE A 178 22.21 23.64 0.31
CA ILE A 178 21.23 22.67 -0.22
C ILE A 178 21.88 21.32 -0.50
N ILE A 179 23.04 21.32 -1.15
CA ILE A 179 23.76 20.09 -1.46
C ILE A 179 24.18 19.36 -0.18
N GLY A 180 24.70 20.07 0.80
CA GLY A 180 25.09 19.49 2.07
C GLY A 180 23.91 18.93 2.85
N LYS A 181 22.77 19.59 2.79
CA LYS A 181 21.56 19.19 3.52
C LYS A 181 20.90 17.93 2.94
N TYR A 182 20.80 17.85 1.62
CA TYR A 182 19.98 16.81 0.96
C TYR A 182 20.76 15.73 0.22
N SER A 183 22.00 16.01 -0.20
CA SER A 183 22.74 15.14 -1.10
C SER A 183 24.13 14.75 -0.55
N ASP A 184 24.34 14.90 0.74
CA ASP A 184 25.65 14.69 1.33
C ASP A 184 26.12 13.23 1.26
N HIS A 185 25.18 12.28 1.34
CA HIS A 185 25.49 10.85 1.43
C HIS A 185 25.10 10.03 0.19
N ILE A 186 24.95 10.67 -0.95
CA ILE A 186 24.84 9.93 -2.21
C ILE A 186 26.25 9.41 -2.58
N GLY A 187 26.32 8.22 -3.16
CA GLY A 187 27.59 7.57 -3.47
C GLY A 187 28.36 8.18 -4.65
N LEU A 188 28.22 9.47 -4.89
CA LEU A 188 28.72 10.16 -6.05
C LEU A 188 29.18 11.58 -5.65
N PRO A 189 30.37 12.02 -6.10
CA PRO A 189 30.80 13.41 -5.86
C PRO A 189 29.86 14.41 -6.54
N VAL A 190 29.42 15.41 -5.77
CA VAL A 190 28.75 16.60 -6.28
C VAL A 190 29.72 17.74 -6.19
N GLU A 191 30.07 18.33 -7.33
CA GLU A 191 31.09 19.37 -7.45
C GLU A 191 30.48 20.69 -7.84
N MET A 192 31.07 21.77 -7.31
CA MET A 192 30.76 23.14 -7.73
C MET A 192 32.02 23.83 -8.20
N LEU A 193 31.85 24.75 -9.17
CA LEU A 193 32.94 25.58 -9.66
C LEU A 193 33.22 26.67 -8.64
N THR A 194 34.44 26.68 -8.09
CA THR A 194 34.88 27.64 -7.10
C THR A 194 36.11 28.39 -7.57
N LYS A 195 36.29 29.62 -7.12
CA LYS A 195 37.43 30.44 -7.48
C LYS A 195 38.64 30.09 -6.62
N GLU A 196 39.79 30.00 -7.22
CA GLU A 196 41.06 29.82 -6.55
C GLU A 196 41.73 31.18 -6.34
N TYR A 197 42.33 31.34 -5.15
CA TYR A 197 43.06 32.56 -4.78
C TYR A 197 44.51 32.21 -4.39
N ASP A 198 45.43 33.12 -4.67
CA ASP A 198 46.81 32.98 -4.24
C ASP A 198 46.96 33.50 -2.75
N ASP A 199 48.19 33.41 -2.21
CA ASP A 199 48.50 33.85 -0.84
C ASP A 199 48.23 35.34 -0.60
N GLU A 200 48.15 36.13 -1.68
CA GLU A 200 47.88 37.57 -1.64
C GLU A 200 46.38 37.89 -1.80
N GLY A 201 45.51 36.86 -1.91
CA GLY A 201 44.10 37.03 -2.09
C GLY A 201 43.66 37.35 -3.51
N LYS A 202 44.55 37.16 -4.51
CA LYS A 202 44.29 37.43 -5.92
C LYS A 202 43.74 36.18 -6.59
N GLU A 203 42.69 36.34 -7.38
CA GLU A 203 42.07 35.24 -8.13
C GLU A 203 43.05 34.68 -9.18
N THR A 204 43.37 33.38 -9.07
CA THR A 204 44.30 32.67 -9.96
C THR A 204 43.61 31.75 -10.96
N GLY A 205 42.32 31.48 -10.79
CA GLY A 205 41.53 30.61 -11.66
C GLY A 205 40.33 30.04 -11.00
N GLU A 206 39.75 29.01 -11.64
CA GLU A 206 38.60 28.29 -11.17
C GLU A 206 38.89 26.79 -11.07
N LYS A 207 38.28 26.12 -10.11
CA LYS A 207 38.37 24.66 -9.96
C LYS A 207 37.03 24.06 -9.60
N TRP A 208 36.85 22.79 -9.91
CA TRP A 208 35.73 22.00 -9.44
C TRP A 208 36.05 21.44 -8.06
N GLU A 209 35.25 21.78 -7.09
CA GLU A 209 35.40 21.35 -5.70
C GLU A 209 34.27 20.43 -5.29
N LYS A 210 34.61 19.28 -4.68
CA LYS A 210 33.63 18.35 -4.14
C LYS A 210 32.98 18.97 -2.89
N ILE A 211 31.65 19.08 -2.91
CA ILE A 211 30.88 19.74 -1.86
C ILE A 211 30.27 18.74 -0.88
N ASN A 212 29.90 17.55 -1.34
CA ASN A 212 29.28 16.53 -0.50
C ASN A 212 30.30 15.50 0.04
N LYS A 213 29.88 14.70 1.01
CA LYS A 213 30.71 13.63 1.58
C LYS A 213 30.86 12.43 0.63
N SER A 214 29.89 12.19 -0.22
CA SER A 214 29.83 11.12 -1.23
C SER A 214 30.01 9.70 -0.71
N ASP A 215 29.61 9.44 0.52
CA ASP A 215 29.59 8.09 1.11
C ASP A 215 28.23 7.44 0.83
N ALA A 216 28.23 6.21 0.31
CA ALA A 216 27.00 5.42 0.25
C ALA A 216 26.54 5.14 1.70
N LEU A 217 25.38 5.65 2.06
CA LEU A 217 24.92 5.68 3.45
C LEU A 217 24.86 4.28 4.07
N TRP A 218 24.42 3.27 3.31
CA TRP A 218 24.24 1.92 3.82
C TRP A 218 25.56 1.20 4.17
N THR A 219 26.69 1.74 3.74
CA THR A 219 28.01 1.17 4.05
C THR A 219 28.56 1.64 5.39
N ARG A 220 27.91 2.63 5.98
CA ARG A 220 28.32 3.22 7.26
C ARG A 220 27.71 2.46 8.42
N SER A 221 28.31 2.57 9.60
CA SER A 221 27.76 2.01 10.83
C SER A 221 26.45 2.71 11.21
N LYS A 222 25.47 1.96 11.69
CA LYS A 222 24.19 2.50 12.20
C LYS A 222 24.37 3.64 13.19
N ASN A 223 25.36 3.51 14.08
CA ASN A 223 25.59 4.47 15.15
C ASN A 223 26.10 5.82 14.64
N ASP A 224 26.62 5.84 13.42
CA ASP A 224 27.16 7.04 12.80
C ASP A 224 26.16 7.76 11.88
N ILE A 225 24.94 7.23 11.77
CA ILE A 225 23.90 7.76 10.89
C ILE A 225 22.76 8.33 11.73
N SER A 226 22.42 9.61 11.50
CA SER A 226 21.30 10.25 12.18
C SER A 226 19.96 9.88 11.50
N ASP A 227 18.86 10.07 12.22
CA ASP A 227 17.52 9.90 11.68
C ASP A 227 17.27 10.79 10.46
N GLU A 228 17.76 12.03 10.51
CA GLU A 228 17.63 12.97 9.39
C GLU A 228 18.37 12.48 8.15
N GLU A 229 19.54 11.87 8.32
CA GLU A 229 20.29 11.28 7.20
C GLU A 229 19.55 10.09 6.60
N TYR A 230 18.95 9.22 7.41
CA TYR A 230 18.11 8.12 6.92
C TYR A 230 16.90 8.62 6.15
N LYS A 231 16.22 9.65 6.63
CA LYS A 231 15.05 10.25 5.97
C LYS A 231 15.41 10.88 4.63
N GLU A 232 16.49 11.64 4.58
CA GLU A 232 16.94 12.26 3.34
C GLU A 232 17.40 11.24 2.30
N PHE A 233 18.06 10.19 2.75
CA PHE A 233 18.45 9.10 1.88
C PHE A 233 17.23 8.40 1.28
N TYR A 234 16.17 8.18 2.07
CA TYR A 234 14.92 7.62 1.59
C TYR A 234 14.32 8.46 0.46
N LYS A 235 14.30 9.78 0.64
CA LYS A 235 13.76 10.70 -0.37
C LYS A 235 14.58 10.67 -1.67
N HIS A 236 15.89 10.54 -1.53
CA HIS A 236 16.79 10.36 -2.67
C HIS A 236 16.54 9.01 -3.38
N LEU A 237 16.43 7.95 -2.62
CA LEU A 237 16.29 6.58 -3.13
C LEU A 237 14.91 6.33 -3.78
N SER A 238 13.84 6.81 -3.15
CA SER A 238 12.46 6.52 -3.54
C SER A 238 11.81 7.62 -4.37
N HIS A 239 12.38 8.81 -4.42
CA HIS A 239 11.79 10.03 -4.97
C HIS A 239 10.49 10.45 -4.27
N ASP A 240 10.24 9.94 -3.08
CA ASP A 240 9.13 10.37 -2.22
C ASP A 240 9.56 11.66 -1.49
N PHE A 241 8.68 12.66 -1.47
CA PHE A 241 8.98 13.93 -0.80
C PHE A 241 8.60 13.91 0.68
N ALA A 242 7.78 12.95 1.09
CA ALA A 242 7.41 12.78 2.49
C ALA A 242 8.43 11.94 3.24
N ASP A 243 8.52 12.14 4.55
CA ASP A 243 9.35 11.31 5.41
C ASP A 243 8.86 9.86 5.41
N PRO A 244 9.76 8.88 5.52
CA PRO A 244 9.35 7.50 5.72
C PRO A 244 8.73 7.33 7.10
N LEU A 245 7.85 6.36 7.23
CA LEU A 245 7.25 6.04 8.52
C LEU A 245 8.22 5.30 9.43
N LEU A 246 8.99 4.39 8.86
CA LEU A 246 9.82 3.45 9.59
C LEU A 246 10.95 2.96 8.68
N TRP A 247 12.10 2.61 9.28
CA TRP A 247 13.21 2.00 8.54
C TRP A 247 13.98 1.01 9.40
N ALA A 248 14.69 0.11 8.73
CA ALA A 248 15.60 -0.84 9.35
C ALA A 248 16.85 -1.01 8.50
N HIS A 249 17.99 -0.85 9.12
CA HIS A 249 19.30 -0.98 8.48
C HIS A 249 20.03 -2.17 9.11
N ASN A 250 20.35 -3.17 8.31
CA ASN A 250 20.98 -4.41 8.75
C ASN A 250 22.19 -4.76 7.91
N LYS A 251 23.28 -5.09 8.58
CA LYS A 251 24.46 -5.68 7.97
C LYS A 251 24.56 -7.12 8.46
N VAL A 252 24.48 -8.08 7.55
CA VAL A 252 24.49 -9.51 7.86
C VAL A 252 25.78 -10.13 7.35
N GLU A 253 26.48 -10.85 8.21
CA GLU A 253 27.69 -11.61 7.90
C GLU A 253 27.43 -13.08 8.19
N GLY A 254 28.08 -13.97 7.45
CA GLY A 254 27.90 -15.42 7.60
C GLY A 254 27.89 -16.14 6.26
N ASN A 255 27.02 -17.15 6.12
CA ASN A 255 26.87 -17.89 4.86
C ASN A 255 26.46 -17.00 3.69
N GLN A 256 25.78 -15.90 4.00
CA GLN A 256 25.46 -14.85 3.06
C GLN A 256 25.85 -13.53 3.68
N GLU A 257 26.56 -12.72 2.90
CA GLU A 257 26.93 -11.37 3.31
C GLU A 257 26.10 -10.36 2.50
N TYR A 258 25.35 -9.56 3.21
CA TYR A 258 24.58 -8.49 2.59
C TYR A 258 24.27 -7.37 3.58
N THR A 259 24.00 -6.21 3.03
CA THR A 259 23.43 -5.10 3.76
C THR A 259 22.04 -4.82 3.21
N SER A 260 21.07 -4.63 4.09
CA SER A 260 19.73 -4.19 3.70
C SER A 260 19.38 -2.91 4.40
N LEU A 261 18.71 -2.02 3.68
CA LEU A 261 18.13 -0.81 4.22
C LEU A 261 16.68 -0.78 3.73
N LEU A 262 15.76 -1.08 4.64
CA LEU A 262 14.34 -1.21 4.34
C LEU A 262 13.57 -0.04 4.90
N TYR A 263 12.65 0.51 4.12
CA TYR A 263 11.79 1.62 4.49
C TYR A 263 10.33 1.28 4.30
N VAL A 264 9.49 1.80 5.19
CA VAL A 264 8.04 1.79 5.04
C VAL A 264 7.61 3.23 4.76
N PRO A 265 6.96 3.51 3.63
CA PRO A 265 6.44 4.86 3.34
C PRO A 265 5.37 5.28 4.35
N SER A 266 5.17 6.58 4.50
CA SER A 266 4.10 7.11 5.36
C SER A 266 2.72 7.08 4.69
N LYS A 267 2.68 7.04 3.35
CA LYS A 267 1.46 7.00 2.55
C LYS A 267 1.53 5.91 1.49
N ALA A 268 0.40 5.25 1.25
CA ALA A 268 0.30 4.27 0.18
C ALA A 268 0.36 4.98 -1.18
N PRO A 269 1.13 4.44 -2.14
CA PRO A 269 1.09 4.95 -3.51
C PRO A 269 -0.30 4.75 -4.10
N TRP A 270 -0.73 5.70 -4.95
CA TRP A 270 -2.06 5.66 -5.59
C TRP A 270 -2.28 4.39 -6.42
N ASP A 271 -1.21 3.83 -6.97
CA ASP A 271 -1.21 2.66 -7.85
C ASP A 271 -0.87 1.35 -7.13
N LEU A 272 -0.92 1.33 -5.79
CA LEU A 272 -0.53 0.15 -4.99
C LEU A 272 -1.27 -1.14 -5.42
N PHE A 273 -2.53 -1.01 -5.83
CA PHE A 273 -3.35 -2.14 -6.28
C PHE A 273 -3.42 -2.27 -7.80
N ASN A 274 -2.67 -1.47 -8.54
CA ASN A 274 -2.59 -1.55 -9.99
C ASN A 274 -1.60 -2.65 -10.38
N ARG A 275 -1.96 -3.48 -11.37
CA ARG A 275 -1.09 -4.56 -11.90
C ARG A 275 0.24 -4.05 -12.45
N GLU A 276 0.24 -2.81 -12.95
CA GLU A 276 1.44 -2.17 -13.51
C GLU A 276 2.29 -1.47 -12.47
N HIS A 277 1.90 -1.53 -11.19
CA HIS A 277 2.67 -0.93 -10.12
C HIS A 277 4.07 -1.52 -10.07
N LYS A 278 5.07 -0.67 -10.25
CA LYS A 278 6.48 -1.04 -10.10
C LYS A 278 6.82 -1.09 -8.63
N HIS A 279 7.28 -2.23 -8.18
CA HIS A 279 7.64 -2.44 -6.78
C HIS A 279 8.92 -3.27 -6.69
N GLY A 280 9.49 -3.32 -5.51
CA GLY A 280 10.71 -4.03 -5.24
C GLY A 280 11.80 -3.12 -4.70
N LEU A 281 12.91 -3.75 -4.36
CA LEU A 281 14.05 -3.06 -3.80
C LEU A 281 15.06 -2.72 -4.91
N LYS A 282 15.89 -1.71 -4.66
CA LYS A 282 17.05 -1.48 -5.49
C LYS A 282 18.08 -2.55 -5.16
N LEU A 283 18.60 -3.21 -6.18
CA LEU A 283 19.64 -4.21 -6.01
C LEU A 283 21.01 -3.62 -6.32
N TYR A 284 21.91 -3.73 -5.35
CA TYR A 284 23.34 -3.48 -5.53
C TYR A 284 24.09 -4.80 -5.32
N VAL A 285 25.17 -4.97 -6.02
CA VAL A 285 26.11 -6.07 -5.81
C VAL A 285 27.50 -5.45 -5.63
N GLN A 286 28.12 -5.70 -4.49
CA GLN A 286 29.42 -5.12 -4.16
C GLN A 286 29.45 -3.60 -4.39
N ARG A 287 28.41 -2.91 -3.90
CA ARG A 287 28.20 -1.46 -4.00
C ARG A 287 27.93 -0.94 -5.40
N VAL A 288 27.79 -1.81 -6.40
CA VAL A 288 27.47 -1.44 -7.77
C VAL A 288 25.97 -1.60 -8.01
N PHE A 289 25.33 -0.55 -8.50
CA PHE A 289 23.91 -0.60 -8.86
C PHE A 289 23.69 -1.61 -9.99
N ILE A 290 22.72 -2.52 -9.78
CA ILE A 290 22.36 -3.55 -10.74
C ILE A 290 21.01 -3.24 -11.39
N MET A 291 19.96 -3.08 -10.57
CA MET A 291 18.61 -2.84 -11.09
C MET A 291 17.71 -2.16 -10.06
N ASP A 292 16.69 -1.46 -10.57
CA ASP A 292 15.56 -0.99 -9.80
C ASP A 292 14.48 -2.08 -9.76
N ASP A 293 13.55 -1.93 -8.82
CA ASP A 293 12.32 -2.74 -8.75
C ASP A 293 12.59 -4.25 -8.80
N ALA A 294 13.57 -4.71 -8.01
CA ALA A 294 13.91 -6.12 -7.92
C ALA A 294 12.82 -6.85 -7.10
N GLU A 295 11.74 -7.24 -7.78
CA GLU A 295 10.55 -7.87 -7.21
C GLU A 295 10.84 -9.21 -6.54
N GLN A 296 11.93 -9.87 -6.95
CA GLN A 296 12.31 -11.17 -6.45
C GLN A 296 12.69 -11.19 -4.97
N PHE A 297 13.00 -10.03 -4.39
CA PHE A 297 13.48 -9.93 -3.01
C PHE A 297 12.37 -9.65 -1.98
N MET A 298 11.15 -9.42 -2.43
CA MET A 298 10.05 -9.10 -1.53
C MET A 298 8.75 -9.75 -2.03
N PRO A 299 7.95 -10.38 -1.16
CA PRO A 299 6.66 -10.92 -1.58
C PRO A 299 5.67 -9.81 -1.95
N ASN A 300 4.70 -10.15 -2.78
CA ASN A 300 3.77 -9.17 -3.32
C ASN A 300 2.92 -8.47 -2.25
N TYR A 301 2.59 -9.14 -1.16
CA TYR A 301 1.83 -8.51 -0.07
C TYR A 301 2.63 -7.48 0.72
N LEU A 302 3.95 -7.44 0.52
CA LEU A 302 4.86 -6.44 1.09
C LEU A 302 5.39 -5.49 0.01
N ARG A 303 4.66 -5.35 -1.11
CA ARG A 303 5.09 -4.51 -2.25
C ARG A 303 5.21 -3.02 -1.93
N PHE A 304 4.71 -2.59 -0.79
CA PHE A 304 4.90 -1.22 -0.32
C PHE A 304 6.30 -0.97 0.25
N MET A 305 7.05 -2.01 0.56
CA MET A 305 8.41 -1.87 1.09
C MET A 305 9.33 -1.23 0.05
N ARG A 306 10.11 -0.27 0.50
CA ARG A 306 11.10 0.44 -0.30
C ARG A 306 12.47 0.21 0.30
N GLY A 307 13.50 0.59 -0.43
CA GLY A 307 14.86 0.48 0.06
C GLY A 307 15.78 -0.26 -0.88
N LEU A 308 16.83 -0.83 -0.32
CA LEU A 308 17.85 -1.50 -1.10
C LEU A 308 18.39 -2.75 -0.41
N ILE A 309 18.98 -3.59 -1.23
CA ILE A 309 19.83 -4.69 -0.79
C ILE A 309 21.17 -4.60 -1.53
N ASP A 310 22.25 -4.74 -0.80
CA ASP A 310 23.61 -4.79 -1.35
C ASP A 310 24.19 -6.16 -0.99
N SER A 311 24.29 -7.04 -1.98
CA SER A 311 24.75 -8.43 -1.83
C SER A 311 26.21 -8.54 -2.22
N ASN A 312 27.00 -9.29 -1.42
CA ASN A 312 28.37 -9.64 -1.77
C ASN A 312 28.46 -10.98 -2.50
N ASP A 313 27.39 -11.78 -2.45
CA ASP A 313 27.40 -13.17 -2.97
C ASP A 313 26.80 -13.32 -4.36
N LEU A 314 25.98 -12.39 -4.81
CA LEU A 314 25.45 -12.43 -6.17
C LEU A 314 26.52 -11.99 -7.18
N PRO A 315 26.52 -12.59 -8.40
CA PRO A 315 27.45 -12.16 -9.43
C PRO A 315 27.05 -10.79 -10.00
N LEU A 316 28.04 -10.03 -10.44
CA LEU A 316 27.83 -8.70 -11.04
C LEU A 316 27.02 -8.73 -12.34
N ASN A 317 27.03 -9.87 -13.06
CA ASN A 317 26.28 -10.04 -14.30
C ASN A 317 24.86 -10.59 -14.09
N VAL A 318 24.32 -10.45 -12.89
CA VAL A 318 22.99 -10.96 -12.56
C VAL A 318 21.90 -10.24 -13.39
N SER A 319 20.91 -11.00 -13.84
CA SER A 319 19.75 -10.52 -14.59
C SER A 319 18.46 -10.89 -13.85
N ARG A 320 17.33 -10.32 -14.28
CA ARG A 320 16.02 -10.68 -13.72
C ARG A 320 15.72 -12.17 -13.85
N GLU A 321 16.12 -12.78 -14.97
CA GLU A 321 15.95 -14.22 -15.23
C GLU A 321 16.79 -15.08 -14.28
N ILE A 322 18.04 -14.71 -14.04
CA ILE A 322 18.93 -15.40 -13.11
C ILE A 322 18.38 -15.30 -11.69
N LEU A 323 17.82 -14.17 -11.29
CA LEU A 323 17.27 -13.96 -9.96
C LEU A 323 16.09 -14.88 -9.65
N GLN A 324 15.30 -15.27 -10.65
CA GLN A 324 14.12 -16.12 -10.45
C GLN A 324 14.45 -17.52 -9.95
N ASP A 325 15.56 -18.08 -10.38
CA ASP A 325 15.95 -19.49 -10.06
C ASP A 325 17.18 -19.59 -9.16
N ASN A 326 17.62 -18.49 -8.58
CA ASN A 326 18.86 -18.45 -7.80
C ASN A 326 18.59 -18.76 -6.33
N LYS A 327 19.36 -19.70 -5.76
CA LYS A 327 19.25 -20.09 -4.34
C LYS A 327 19.58 -18.94 -3.38
N THR A 328 20.55 -18.11 -3.73
CA THR A 328 20.93 -16.95 -2.94
C THR A 328 19.78 -15.96 -2.88
N THR A 329 19.11 -15.70 -4.02
CA THR A 329 17.94 -14.83 -4.09
C THR A 329 16.81 -15.34 -3.21
N ALA A 330 16.51 -16.64 -3.26
CA ALA A 330 15.46 -17.24 -2.44
C ALA A 330 15.74 -17.07 -0.95
N ALA A 331 16.98 -17.29 -0.53
CA ALA A 331 17.39 -17.14 0.87
C ALA A 331 17.34 -15.68 1.31
N LEU A 332 17.76 -14.75 0.45
CA LEU A 332 17.67 -13.31 0.74
C LEU A 332 16.21 -12.85 0.84
N ARG A 333 15.34 -13.29 -0.07
CA ARG A 333 13.91 -13.01 -0.02
C ARG A 333 13.30 -13.46 1.31
N LYS A 334 13.62 -14.68 1.74
CA LYS A 334 13.14 -15.23 3.02
C LYS A 334 13.60 -14.37 4.21
N ALA A 335 14.87 -13.99 4.23
CA ALA A 335 15.44 -13.17 5.29
C ALA A 335 14.84 -11.75 5.32
N LEU A 336 14.66 -11.13 4.16
CA LEU A 336 14.09 -9.79 4.04
C LEU A 336 12.61 -9.77 4.39
N THR A 337 11.87 -10.81 4.02
CA THR A 337 10.46 -10.96 4.40
C THR A 337 10.32 -11.04 5.90
N LYS A 338 11.12 -11.90 6.53
CA LYS A 338 11.14 -12.04 7.99
C LYS A 338 11.49 -10.72 8.67
N ARG A 339 12.51 -10.02 8.16
CA ARG A 339 12.92 -8.74 8.72
C ARG A 339 11.83 -7.68 8.60
N SER A 340 11.14 -7.64 7.46
CA SER A 340 10.02 -6.72 7.25
C SER A 340 8.90 -6.95 8.25
N LEU A 341 8.53 -8.20 8.46
CA LEU A 341 7.49 -8.56 9.44
C LEU A 341 7.92 -8.22 10.87
N GLN A 342 9.19 -8.45 11.22
CA GLN A 342 9.73 -8.12 12.53
C GLN A 342 9.70 -6.62 12.82
N MET A 343 10.06 -5.79 11.85
CA MET A 343 10.04 -4.34 12.05
C MET A 343 8.63 -3.80 12.25
N LEU A 344 7.63 -4.38 11.57
CA LEU A 344 6.23 -4.03 11.74
C LEU A 344 5.71 -4.50 13.11
N GLU A 345 6.07 -5.69 13.55
CA GLU A 345 5.70 -6.21 14.86
C GLU A 345 6.27 -5.33 15.98
N LYS A 346 7.52 -4.93 15.84
CA LYS A 346 8.18 -4.03 16.80
C LYS A 346 7.46 -2.68 16.87
N LEU A 347 7.10 -2.12 15.70
CA LEU A 347 6.33 -0.87 15.63
C LEU A 347 4.99 -1.01 16.35
N ALA A 348 4.28 -2.11 16.14
CA ALA A 348 2.98 -2.36 16.76
C ALA A 348 3.08 -2.41 18.29
N LYS A 349 4.17 -2.95 18.82
CA LYS A 349 4.40 -3.04 20.27
C LYS A 349 4.86 -1.72 20.89
N GLU A 350 5.72 -0.98 20.21
CA GLU A 350 6.35 0.21 20.76
C GLU A 350 5.58 1.50 20.52
N ASP A 351 4.82 1.59 19.43
CA ASP A 351 4.09 2.81 19.04
C ASP A 351 2.78 2.44 18.34
N ALA A 352 1.76 2.20 19.13
CA ALA A 352 0.44 1.78 18.63
C ALA A 352 -0.20 2.81 17.70
N ASP A 353 -0.04 4.11 17.97
CA ASP A 353 -0.61 5.18 17.15
C ASP A 353 0.05 5.22 15.76
N LYS A 354 1.35 5.09 15.73
CA LYS A 354 2.11 5.04 14.48
C LYS A 354 1.79 3.77 13.69
N TYR A 355 1.63 2.65 14.38
CA TYR A 355 1.20 1.40 13.75
C TYR A 355 -0.21 1.55 13.13
N GLN A 356 -1.10 2.28 13.80
CA GLN A 356 -2.43 2.54 13.27
C GLN A 356 -2.38 3.40 11.99
N GLN A 357 -1.46 4.36 11.91
CA GLN A 357 -1.20 5.10 10.67
C GLN A 357 -0.77 4.16 9.55
N PHE A 358 0.15 3.25 9.87
CA PHE A 358 0.60 2.21 8.94
C PHE A 358 -0.58 1.35 8.48
N TRP A 359 -1.40 0.89 9.42
CA TRP A 359 -2.52 0.00 9.11
C TRP A 359 -3.54 0.67 8.17
N LYS A 360 -3.85 1.93 8.38
CA LYS A 360 -4.76 2.68 7.51
C LYS A 360 -4.28 2.71 6.06
N GLU A 361 -2.98 2.82 5.87
CA GLU A 361 -2.39 2.92 4.53
C GLU A 361 -2.19 1.55 3.86
N PHE A 362 -1.75 0.56 4.62
CA PHE A 362 -1.26 -0.70 4.07
C PHE A 362 -2.00 -1.95 4.59
N GLY A 363 -3.02 -1.78 5.40
CA GLY A 363 -3.75 -2.90 5.98
C GLY A 363 -4.38 -3.82 4.93
N LEU A 364 -4.97 -3.25 3.89
CA LEU A 364 -5.59 -4.04 2.82
C LEU A 364 -4.58 -4.91 2.07
N VAL A 365 -3.41 -4.38 1.77
CA VAL A 365 -2.38 -5.16 1.07
C VAL A 365 -1.80 -6.23 1.99
N LEU A 366 -1.64 -5.94 3.27
CA LEU A 366 -1.14 -6.91 4.25
C LEU A 366 -2.09 -8.10 4.41
N LYS A 367 -3.39 -7.91 4.24
CA LYS A 367 -4.41 -8.97 4.27
C LYS A 367 -4.27 -9.99 3.14
N GLU A 368 -3.51 -9.68 2.10
CA GLU A 368 -3.16 -10.64 1.04
C GLU A 368 -2.17 -11.70 1.54
N GLY A 369 -1.48 -11.41 2.64
CA GLY A 369 -0.37 -12.23 3.15
C GLY A 369 -0.72 -13.66 3.53
N PRO A 370 -1.80 -13.92 4.29
CA PRO A 370 -2.12 -15.29 4.71
C PRO A 370 -2.30 -16.28 3.54
N ALA A 371 -2.84 -15.81 2.41
CA ALA A 371 -2.99 -16.62 1.21
C ALA A 371 -1.67 -16.80 0.46
N GLU A 372 -0.89 -15.72 0.34
CA GLU A 372 0.34 -15.69 -0.46
C GLU A 372 1.52 -16.34 0.24
N ASP A 373 1.62 -16.15 1.55
CA ASP A 373 2.78 -16.57 2.36
C ASP A 373 2.33 -17.38 3.56
N PHE A 374 1.91 -18.60 3.30
CA PHE A 374 1.35 -19.48 4.32
C PHE A 374 2.37 -19.81 5.43
N GLY A 375 3.65 -19.90 5.09
CA GLY A 375 4.72 -20.18 6.06
C GLY A 375 4.88 -19.09 7.13
N ASN A 376 4.50 -17.85 6.82
CA ASN A 376 4.53 -16.72 7.74
C ASN A 376 3.14 -16.32 8.27
N LYS A 377 2.16 -17.19 8.10
CA LYS A 377 0.76 -16.92 8.45
C LYS A 377 0.59 -16.40 9.88
N GLU A 378 1.25 -17.03 10.85
CA GLU A 378 1.15 -16.62 12.25
C GLU A 378 1.75 -15.23 12.52
N ALA A 379 2.91 -14.96 11.93
CA ALA A 379 3.55 -13.64 12.05
C ALA A 379 2.67 -12.55 11.43
N ILE A 380 2.07 -12.84 10.27
CA ILE A 380 1.16 -11.91 9.58
C ILE A 380 -0.11 -11.71 10.41
N ALA A 381 -0.67 -12.78 10.96
CA ALA A 381 -1.90 -12.72 11.76
C ALA A 381 -1.78 -11.74 12.94
N LYS A 382 -0.62 -11.67 13.57
CA LYS A 382 -0.35 -10.73 14.67
C LYS A 382 -0.39 -9.28 14.25
N LEU A 383 -0.18 -9.00 12.97
CA LEU A 383 -0.13 -7.65 12.41
C LEU A 383 -1.49 -7.14 11.96
N LEU A 384 -2.48 -8.02 11.81
CA LEU A 384 -3.80 -7.66 11.32
C LEU A 384 -4.60 -6.90 12.39
N ARG A 385 -5.42 -5.95 11.94
CA ARG A 385 -6.28 -5.15 12.80
C ARG A 385 -7.72 -5.20 12.28
N PHE A 386 -8.66 -5.22 13.21
CA PHE A 386 -10.07 -5.38 12.89
C PHE A 386 -10.91 -4.40 13.70
N ALA A 387 -12.07 -4.04 13.14
CA ALA A 387 -13.14 -3.45 13.92
C ALA A 387 -13.76 -4.56 14.80
N SER A 388 -14.34 -4.18 15.92
CA SER A 388 -14.83 -5.13 16.91
C SER A 388 -16.02 -4.56 17.67
N THR A 389 -16.88 -5.44 18.17
CA THR A 389 -17.95 -5.05 19.08
C THR A 389 -17.44 -4.52 20.43
N HIS A 390 -16.15 -4.74 20.73
CA HIS A 390 -15.51 -4.18 21.91
C HIS A 390 -15.45 -2.65 21.88
N ASN A 391 -15.29 -2.08 20.71
CA ASN A 391 -15.23 -0.63 20.50
C ASN A 391 -16.45 -0.17 19.70
N ASP A 392 -17.00 0.98 20.03
CA ASP A 392 -18.07 1.59 19.23
C ASP A 392 -17.46 2.48 18.15
N SER A 393 -16.72 1.87 17.25
CA SER A 393 -15.97 2.56 16.19
C SER A 393 -15.76 1.65 14.98
N SER A 394 -15.85 2.24 13.79
CA SER A 394 -15.53 1.56 12.54
C SER A 394 -14.02 1.40 12.31
N GLU A 395 -13.19 2.02 13.14
CA GLU A 395 -11.75 1.92 13.03
C GLU A 395 -11.25 0.52 13.36
N GLN A 396 -10.31 0.03 12.55
CA GLN A 396 -9.72 -1.30 12.68
C GLN A 396 -8.53 -1.21 13.63
N THR A 397 -8.79 -1.32 14.92
CA THR A 397 -7.77 -1.13 15.97
C THR A 397 -7.49 -2.38 16.79
N VAL A 398 -8.31 -3.41 16.65
CA VAL A 398 -8.22 -4.62 17.48
C VAL A 398 -7.38 -5.69 16.81
N SER A 399 -6.35 -6.17 17.50
CA SER A 399 -5.55 -7.31 17.05
C SER A 399 -6.19 -8.63 17.50
N LEU A 400 -5.76 -9.73 16.89
CA LEU A 400 -6.19 -11.06 17.34
C LEU A 400 -5.67 -11.36 18.75
N GLU A 401 -4.48 -10.88 19.11
CA GLU A 401 -3.94 -11.02 20.47
C GLU A 401 -4.83 -10.29 21.50
N ASP A 402 -5.28 -9.08 21.17
CA ASP A 402 -6.20 -8.31 22.02
C ASP A 402 -7.52 -9.06 22.22
N TYR A 403 -8.05 -9.62 21.13
CA TYR A 403 -9.28 -10.41 21.18
C TYR A 403 -9.12 -11.61 22.11
N VAL A 404 -8.06 -12.39 21.92
CA VAL A 404 -7.79 -13.60 22.73
C VAL A 404 -7.61 -13.24 24.20
N ALA A 405 -6.96 -12.12 24.51
CA ALA A 405 -6.77 -11.66 25.89
C ALA A 405 -8.11 -11.34 26.59
N ARG A 406 -9.13 -10.97 25.83
CA ARG A 406 -10.47 -10.63 26.34
C ARG A 406 -11.48 -11.76 26.24
N MET A 407 -11.08 -12.93 25.71
CA MET A 407 -12.00 -14.06 25.60
C MET A 407 -12.55 -14.46 26.95
N LYS A 408 -13.81 -14.84 26.96
CA LYS A 408 -14.47 -15.31 28.19
C LYS A 408 -14.00 -16.70 28.60
N GLY A 409 -14.06 -17.00 29.90
CA GLY A 409 -13.82 -18.34 30.39
C GLY A 409 -14.78 -19.32 29.71
N GLY A 410 -14.23 -20.42 29.14
CA GLY A 410 -14.99 -21.39 28.38
C GLY A 410 -15.17 -21.06 26.89
N GLN A 411 -14.79 -19.89 26.46
CA GLN A 411 -14.82 -19.52 25.03
C GLN A 411 -13.67 -20.21 24.29
N LYS A 412 -13.99 -20.91 23.21
CA LYS A 412 -13.02 -21.69 22.44
C LYS A 412 -12.67 -21.10 21.09
N ALA A 413 -13.51 -20.22 20.55
CA ALA A 413 -13.36 -19.69 19.21
C ALA A 413 -13.24 -18.17 19.21
N ILE A 414 -12.59 -17.65 18.17
CA ILE A 414 -12.57 -16.24 17.82
C ILE A 414 -13.74 -16.01 16.85
N TYR A 415 -14.74 -15.26 17.30
CA TYR A 415 -15.96 -15.04 16.51
C TYR A 415 -15.85 -13.81 15.63
N TYR A 416 -16.32 -13.92 14.40
CA TYR A 416 -16.36 -12.81 13.45
C TYR A 416 -17.65 -12.84 12.63
N ILE A 417 -17.96 -11.70 12.04
CA ILE A 417 -18.98 -11.57 10.99
C ILE A 417 -18.39 -10.80 9.82
N THR A 418 -18.72 -11.22 8.61
CA THR A 418 -18.41 -10.50 7.39
C THR A 418 -19.66 -9.86 6.82
N ALA A 419 -19.56 -8.63 6.35
CA ALA A 419 -20.68 -7.89 5.79
C ALA A 419 -20.20 -6.90 4.74
N ASP A 420 -21.13 -6.28 4.01
CA ASP A 420 -20.81 -5.30 2.96
C ASP A 420 -20.23 -3.99 3.52
N SER A 421 -20.57 -3.68 4.76
CA SER A 421 -20.12 -2.46 5.43
C SER A 421 -20.03 -2.69 6.93
N TYR A 422 -19.31 -1.79 7.61
CA TYR A 422 -19.27 -1.79 9.07
C TYR A 422 -20.68 -1.63 9.67
N VAL A 423 -21.49 -0.74 9.12
CA VAL A 423 -22.88 -0.52 9.60
C VAL A 423 -23.71 -1.79 9.49
N ALA A 424 -23.60 -2.50 8.36
CA ALA A 424 -24.30 -3.78 8.17
C ALA A 424 -23.83 -4.84 9.16
N ALA A 425 -22.51 -4.93 9.41
CA ALA A 425 -21.96 -5.88 10.37
C ALA A 425 -22.44 -5.57 11.81
N LYS A 426 -22.32 -4.30 12.20
CA LYS A 426 -22.70 -3.85 13.56
C LYS A 426 -24.17 -4.07 13.87
N ASN A 427 -25.04 -3.95 12.88
CA ASN A 427 -26.49 -4.05 13.03
C ASN A 427 -27.05 -5.43 12.65
N SER A 428 -26.20 -6.40 12.41
CA SER A 428 -26.64 -7.75 12.04
C SER A 428 -27.42 -8.42 13.16
N PRO A 429 -28.56 -9.07 12.87
CA PRO A 429 -29.29 -9.85 13.86
C PRO A 429 -28.46 -10.99 14.48
N HIS A 430 -27.48 -11.51 13.75
CA HIS A 430 -26.60 -12.56 14.25
C HIS A 430 -25.79 -12.14 15.48
N LEU A 431 -25.62 -10.84 15.71
CA LEU A 431 -24.89 -10.32 16.88
C LEU A 431 -25.69 -10.31 18.17
N GLU A 432 -27.03 -10.44 18.11
CA GLU A 432 -27.88 -10.19 19.26
C GLU A 432 -27.53 -11.06 20.47
N LEU A 433 -27.35 -12.37 20.29
CA LEU A 433 -26.96 -13.26 21.37
C LEU A 433 -25.57 -12.94 21.92
N PHE A 434 -24.64 -12.63 21.04
CA PHE A 434 -23.27 -12.31 21.44
C PHE A 434 -23.21 -11.03 22.27
N ASN A 435 -23.97 -10.01 21.87
CA ASN A 435 -24.09 -8.77 22.61
C ASN A 435 -24.73 -9.02 23.99
N LYS A 436 -25.78 -9.83 24.04
CA LYS A 436 -26.45 -10.19 25.30
C LYS A 436 -25.52 -10.92 26.26
N LYS A 437 -24.71 -11.85 25.75
CA LYS A 437 -23.74 -12.62 26.54
C LYS A 437 -22.44 -11.89 26.77
N GLY A 438 -22.24 -10.74 26.17
CA GLY A 438 -21.01 -9.98 26.27
C GLY A 438 -19.81 -10.65 25.58
N ILE A 439 -20.05 -11.44 24.55
CA ILE A 439 -19.02 -12.10 23.77
C ILE A 439 -18.59 -11.18 22.64
N GLU A 440 -17.31 -10.87 22.56
CA GLU A 440 -16.75 -10.01 21.50
C GLU A 440 -16.82 -10.70 20.14
N VAL A 441 -17.18 -9.92 19.11
CA VAL A 441 -17.23 -10.36 17.72
C VAL A 441 -16.45 -9.36 16.86
N LEU A 442 -15.57 -9.86 16.02
CA LEU A 442 -14.84 -9.05 15.04
C LEU A 442 -15.76 -8.72 13.87
N LEU A 443 -15.74 -7.45 13.45
CA LEU A 443 -16.61 -6.92 12.41
C LEU A 443 -15.78 -6.67 11.15
N LEU A 444 -15.93 -7.53 10.15
CA LEU A 444 -15.12 -7.50 8.93
C LEU A 444 -15.97 -7.05 7.74
N SER A 445 -15.54 -5.98 7.10
CA SER A 445 -16.27 -5.40 5.96
C SER A 445 -15.39 -5.12 4.74
N ASP A 446 -14.15 -5.55 4.75
CA ASP A 446 -13.27 -5.43 3.60
C ASP A 446 -13.49 -6.60 2.63
N ARG A 447 -13.47 -6.31 1.34
CA ARG A 447 -13.71 -7.30 0.29
C ARG A 447 -12.79 -8.51 0.38
N ILE A 448 -11.55 -8.28 0.74
CA ILE A 448 -10.53 -9.33 0.84
C ILE A 448 -10.74 -10.26 2.06
N ASP A 449 -11.56 -9.88 3.02
CA ASP A 449 -11.68 -10.60 4.29
C ASP A 449 -12.11 -12.06 4.11
N GLU A 450 -13.10 -12.33 3.24
CA GLU A 450 -13.52 -13.71 2.99
C GLU A 450 -12.39 -14.56 2.39
N TRP A 451 -11.64 -13.98 1.45
CA TRP A 451 -10.49 -14.64 0.86
C TRP A 451 -9.41 -14.90 1.90
N MET A 452 -9.09 -13.90 2.71
CA MET A 452 -8.10 -14.01 3.79
C MET A 452 -8.49 -15.11 4.77
N LEU A 453 -9.76 -15.16 5.18
CA LEU A 453 -10.27 -16.14 6.16
C LEU A 453 -10.25 -17.58 5.62
N SER A 454 -10.23 -17.77 4.30
CA SER A 454 -10.05 -19.10 3.71
C SER A 454 -8.68 -19.69 4.05
N TYR A 455 -7.70 -18.86 4.33
CA TYR A 455 -6.33 -19.27 4.65
C TYR A 455 -5.98 -19.08 6.13
N LEU A 456 -6.57 -18.08 6.78
CA LEU A 456 -6.39 -17.82 8.21
C LEU A 456 -7.59 -18.41 8.97
N THR A 457 -7.50 -19.69 9.31
CA THR A 457 -8.60 -20.44 9.93
C THR A 457 -8.47 -20.56 11.44
N GLU A 458 -7.29 -20.30 11.99
CA GLU A 458 -7.03 -20.34 13.43
C GLU A 458 -5.95 -19.36 13.83
N PHE A 459 -5.95 -19.00 15.10
CA PHE A 459 -4.93 -18.18 15.72
C PHE A 459 -4.75 -18.59 17.16
N ASP A 460 -3.51 -18.82 17.60
CA ASP A 460 -3.16 -19.24 18.96
C ASP A 460 -3.97 -20.47 19.40
N GLY A 461 -4.12 -21.45 18.51
CA GLY A 461 -4.85 -22.68 18.75
C GLY A 461 -6.37 -22.54 18.79
N LYS A 462 -6.91 -21.36 18.48
CA LYS A 462 -8.34 -21.09 18.50
C LYS A 462 -8.85 -20.87 17.08
N ALA A 463 -9.95 -21.54 16.73
CA ALA A 463 -10.56 -21.40 15.42
C ALA A 463 -11.18 -20.01 15.26
N LEU A 464 -11.03 -19.41 14.06
CA LEU A 464 -11.82 -18.27 13.66
C LEU A 464 -13.15 -18.80 13.10
N GLN A 465 -14.25 -18.37 13.67
CA GLN A 465 -15.57 -18.90 13.34
C GLN A 465 -16.56 -17.78 13.06
N THR A 466 -17.24 -17.87 11.90
CA THR A 466 -18.30 -16.94 11.55
C THR A 466 -19.54 -17.21 12.40
N ILE A 467 -20.19 -16.14 12.82
CA ILE A 467 -21.43 -16.25 13.62
C ILE A 467 -22.68 -16.44 12.74
N THR A 468 -22.54 -16.41 11.42
CA THR A 468 -23.68 -16.49 10.49
C THR A 468 -24.06 -17.92 10.10
N LYS A 469 -23.38 -18.91 10.64
CA LYS A 469 -23.67 -20.32 10.39
C LYS A 469 -24.82 -20.83 11.27
N ALA A 470 -25.65 -21.71 10.68
CA ALA A 470 -26.83 -22.27 11.35
C ALA A 470 -26.47 -23.11 12.57
N ASP A 471 -25.39 -23.89 12.47
CA ASP A 471 -25.02 -24.87 13.50
C ASP A 471 -23.88 -24.35 14.40
N LEU A 472 -23.95 -23.08 14.76
CA LEU A 472 -22.99 -22.45 15.64
C LEU A 472 -23.08 -23.02 17.05
N ASP A 473 -22.00 -23.63 17.55
CA ASP A 473 -21.92 -24.19 18.90
C ASP A 473 -21.11 -23.24 19.79
N LEU A 474 -21.76 -22.74 20.84
CA LEU A 474 -21.12 -21.88 21.84
C LEU A 474 -20.41 -22.68 22.93
N GLY A 475 -20.57 -24.00 22.96
CA GLY A 475 -19.95 -24.86 23.96
C GLY A 475 -20.33 -24.47 25.40
N ASP A 476 -19.29 -24.23 26.23
CA ASP A 476 -19.48 -23.88 27.65
C ASP A 476 -20.10 -22.50 27.89
N LEU A 477 -20.21 -21.68 26.83
CA LEU A 477 -20.90 -20.39 26.92
C LEU A 477 -22.42 -20.51 26.82
N ALA A 478 -22.93 -21.68 26.40
CA ALA A 478 -24.36 -21.96 26.38
C ALA A 478 -24.86 -22.21 27.80
N ASP A 479 -26.04 -21.63 28.12
CA ASP A 479 -26.67 -21.80 29.41
C ASP A 479 -27.51 -23.10 29.43
N LYS A 480 -27.15 -24.06 30.29
CA LYS A 480 -27.81 -25.36 30.36
C LYS A 480 -29.24 -25.28 30.90
N GLU A 481 -29.52 -24.37 31.84
CA GLU A 481 -30.87 -24.19 32.39
C GLU A 481 -31.82 -23.58 31.37
N GLU A 482 -31.31 -22.63 30.56
CA GLU A 482 -32.08 -22.08 29.44
C GLU A 482 -32.42 -23.16 28.42
N ASN A 483 -31.52 -24.13 28.17
CA ASN A 483 -31.73 -25.19 27.19
C ASN A 483 -32.93 -26.10 27.51
N GLU A 484 -33.21 -26.42 28.78
CA GLU A 484 -34.34 -27.26 29.16
C GLU A 484 -35.66 -26.51 29.04
N ALA A 485 -35.73 -25.27 29.52
CA ALA A 485 -36.90 -24.41 29.37
C ALA A 485 -37.22 -24.13 27.90
N GLN A 486 -36.19 -23.95 27.09
CA GLN A 486 -36.31 -23.74 25.64
C GLN A 486 -36.89 -24.95 24.93
N LYS A 487 -36.53 -26.19 25.32
CA LYS A 487 -37.08 -27.41 24.71
C LYS A 487 -38.56 -27.56 24.92
N GLU A 488 -39.08 -27.20 26.11
CA GLU A 488 -40.53 -27.22 26.37
C GLU A 488 -41.27 -26.17 25.57
N GLN A 489 -40.72 -24.96 25.48
CA GLN A 489 -41.29 -23.89 24.68
C GLN A 489 -41.30 -24.26 23.20
N ASP A 490 -40.25 -24.90 22.70
CA ASP A 490 -40.10 -25.31 21.31
C ASP A 490 -41.18 -26.31 20.89
N LYS A 491 -41.61 -27.20 21.79
CA LYS A 491 -42.69 -28.15 21.53
C LYS A 491 -44.03 -27.46 21.21
N ALA A 492 -44.29 -26.31 21.83
CA ALA A 492 -45.51 -25.55 21.57
C ALA A 492 -45.55 -24.98 20.14
N PHE A 493 -44.38 -24.83 19.46
CA PHE A 493 -44.26 -24.31 18.11
C PHE A 493 -44.11 -25.39 17.04
N ASP A 494 -44.13 -26.68 17.37
CA ASP A 494 -43.93 -27.77 16.38
C ASP A 494 -44.92 -27.69 15.21
N SER A 495 -46.19 -27.46 15.52
CA SER A 495 -47.25 -27.30 14.50
C SER A 495 -46.99 -26.10 13.60
N PHE A 496 -46.57 -24.98 14.18
CA PHE A 496 -46.23 -23.77 13.43
C PHE A 496 -45.05 -23.99 12.49
N ILE A 497 -43.99 -24.62 12.95
CA ILE A 497 -42.81 -24.93 12.15
C ILE A 497 -43.18 -25.83 10.96
N GLU A 498 -44.02 -26.86 11.19
CA GLU A 498 -44.48 -27.73 10.10
C GLU A 498 -45.29 -26.96 9.04
N ARG A 499 -46.15 -26.02 9.46
CA ARG A 499 -46.89 -25.17 8.53
C ARG A 499 -45.97 -24.30 7.70
N VAL A 500 -44.91 -23.72 8.29
CA VAL A 500 -43.92 -22.89 7.60
C VAL A 500 -43.14 -23.76 6.59
N LYS A 501 -42.71 -24.96 7.01
CA LYS A 501 -42.01 -25.90 6.14
C LYS A 501 -42.84 -26.25 4.90
N THR A 502 -44.09 -26.54 5.09
CA THR A 502 -45.02 -26.89 4.02
C THR A 502 -45.21 -25.71 3.05
N LEU A 503 -45.34 -24.51 3.59
CA LEU A 503 -45.52 -23.30 2.78
C LEU A 503 -44.29 -22.97 1.96
N LEU A 504 -43.09 -23.01 2.53
CA LEU A 504 -41.87 -22.59 1.86
C LEU A 504 -41.25 -23.69 1.01
N GLY A 505 -41.47 -24.96 1.35
CA GLY A 505 -40.97 -26.09 0.56
C GLY A 505 -39.44 -26.05 0.38
N GLU A 506 -39.01 -26.20 -0.88
CA GLU A 506 -37.58 -26.23 -1.22
C GLU A 506 -36.93 -24.85 -1.34
N ARG A 507 -37.67 -23.79 -1.07
CA ARG A 507 -37.12 -22.41 -1.10
C ARG A 507 -36.10 -22.19 -0.01
N VAL A 508 -36.17 -22.94 1.08
CA VAL A 508 -35.23 -22.92 2.19
C VAL A 508 -34.69 -24.33 2.44
N LYS A 509 -33.52 -24.44 3.02
CA LYS A 509 -32.89 -25.71 3.36
C LYS A 509 -33.61 -26.35 4.55
N GLU A 510 -33.93 -25.57 5.55
CA GLU A 510 -34.54 -26.00 6.80
C GLU A 510 -35.31 -24.84 7.41
N VAL A 511 -36.34 -25.16 8.21
CA VAL A 511 -37.05 -24.20 9.06
C VAL A 511 -36.90 -24.69 10.49
N ARG A 512 -36.49 -23.82 11.39
CA ARG A 512 -36.34 -24.17 12.80
C ARG A 512 -36.50 -22.95 13.71
N LEU A 513 -36.67 -23.17 14.98
CA LEU A 513 -36.63 -22.12 16.00
C LEU A 513 -35.17 -21.80 16.31
N THR A 514 -34.93 -20.56 16.74
CA THR A 514 -33.60 -20.12 17.20
C THR A 514 -33.73 -19.38 18.55
N HIS A 515 -32.73 -19.54 19.39
CA HIS A 515 -32.57 -18.81 20.62
C HIS A 515 -31.40 -17.82 20.58
N ARG A 516 -30.88 -17.59 19.38
CA ARG A 516 -29.77 -16.63 19.15
C ARG A 516 -30.25 -15.20 18.92
N LEU A 517 -31.57 -15.00 18.82
CA LEU A 517 -32.16 -13.68 18.62
C LEU A 517 -32.76 -13.14 19.89
N THR A 518 -32.75 -11.83 20.07
CA THR A 518 -33.38 -11.13 21.18
C THR A 518 -34.51 -10.23 20.67
N ASP A 519 -34.19 -9.26 19.81
CA ASP A 519 -35.14 -8.25 19.34
C ASP A 519 -35.68 -8.52 17.92
N THR A 520 -35.03 -9.38 17.17
CA THR A 520 -35.38 -9.68 15.78
C THR A 520 -36.27 -10.94 15.72
N PRO A 521 -37.34 -10.93 14.90
CA PRO A 521 -38.26 -12.09 14.82
C PRO A 521 -37.68 -13.28 14.07
N ALA A 522 -36.85 -13.06 13.06
CA ALA A 522 -36.36 -14.12 12.20
C ALA A 522 -35.02 -13.78 11.59
N VAL A 523 -34.25 -14.81 11.25
CA VAL A 523 -32.95 -14.69 10.60
C VAL A 523 -32.78 -15.85 9.60
N VAL A 524 -31.95 -15.65 8.60
CA VAL A 524 -31.48 -16.74 7.74
C VAL A 524 -30.00 -16.97 7.98
N SER A 525 -29.59 -18.23 7.94
CA SER A 525 -28.20 -18.63 8.14
C SER A 525 -27.79 -19.66 7.13
N THR A 526 -26.47 -19.82 6.93
CA THR A 526 -25.91 -20.80 5.98
C THR A 526 -25.45 -22.05 6.72
N GLY A 527 -25.54 -23.21 6.04
CA GLY A 527 -25.00 -24.46 6.59
C GLY A 527 -23.47 -24.46 6.59
N ASN A 528 -22.87 -25.33 7.43
CA ASN A 528 -21.40 -25.44 7.54
C ASN A 528 -20.73 -25.86 6.23
N ASP A 529 -21.46 -26.57 5.37
CA ASP A 529 -21.01 -27.04 4.05
C ASP A 529 -21.28 -26.07 2.90
N GLN A 530 -21.87 -24.91 3.20
CA GLN A 530 -22.24 -23.91 2.21
C GLN A 530 -21.33 -22.70 2.30
N MET A 531 -21.24 -21.96 1.18
CA MET A 531 -20.59 -20.65 1.18
C MET A 531 -21.34 -19.66 2.08
N THR A 532 -20.61 -18.73 2.69
CA THR A 532 -21.23 -17.57 3.33
C THR A 532 -21.88 -16.69 2.24
N THR A 533 -22.84 -15.87 2.65
CA THR A 533 -23.46 -14.88 1.76
C THR A 533 -22.40 -13.97 1.10
N GLN A 534 -21.42 -13.53 1.87
CA GLN A 534 -20.35 -12.64 1.36
C GLN A 534 -19.44 -13.33 0.35
N MET A 535 -19.09 -14.59 0.58
CA MET A 535 -18.30 -15.36 -0.38
C MET A 535 -19.08 -15.57 -1.70
N ALA A 536 -20.38 -15.88 -1.61
CA ALA A 536 -21.23 -16.02 -2.79
C ALA A 536 -21.29 -14.72 -3.60
N LYS A 537 -21.39 -13.56 -2.95
CA LYS A 537 -21.34 -12.24 -3.61
C LYS A 537 -20.03 -12.00 -4.33
N LEU A 538 -18.89 -12.38 -3.74
CA LEU A 538 -17.58 -12.24 -4.37
C LEU A 538 -17.46 -13.08 -5.62
N PHE A 539 -17.93 -14.33 -5.60
CA PHE A 539 -17.93 -15.19 -6.77
C PHE A 539 -18.80 -14.62 -7.89
N ALA A 540 -19.99 -14.10 -7.56
CA ALA A 540 -20.88 -13.47 -8.52
C ALA A 540 -20.24 -12.26 -9.21
N VAL A 541 -19.58 -11.38 -8.45
CA VAL A 541 -18.88 -10.21 -8.99
C VAL A 541 -17.72 -10.62 -9.90
N ALA A 542 -17.04 -11.72 -9.58
CA ALA A 542 -15.94 -12.24 -10.40
C ALA A 542 -16.41 -12.98 -11.66
N GLY A 543 -17.73 -13.06 -11.89
CA GLY A 543 -18.30 -13.77 -13.04
C GLY A 543 -18.21 -15.29 -12.95
N GLN A 544 -17.93 -15.82 -11.78
CA GLN A 544 -17.84 -17.26 -11.55
C GLN A 544 -19.21 -17.87 -11.24
N PRO A 545 -19.45 -19.14 -11.64
CA PRO A 545 -20.70 -19.82 -11.27
C PRO A 545 -20.84 -19.89 -9.75
N VAL A 546 -21.97 -19.42 -9.23
CA VAL A 546 -22.27 -19.47 -7.81
C VAL A 546 -23.22 -20.64 -7.57
N PRO A 547 -22.88 -21.60 -6.67
CA PRO A 547 -23.86 -22.57 -6.24
C PRO A 547 -25.02 -21.84 -5.58
N GLU A 548 -26.26 -22.27 -5.83
CA GLU A 548 -27.43 -21.71 -5.17
C GLU A 548 -27.30 -21.90 -3.67
N VAL A 549 -27.33 -20.80 -2.91
CA VAL A 549 -27.30 -20.84 -1.44
C VAL A 549 -28.72 -21.00 -0.93
N LYS A 550 -29.00 -22.15 -0.35
CA LYS A 550 -30.27 -22.39 0.35
C LYS A 550 -30.07 -22.12 1.83
N TYR A 551 -30.82 -21.15 2.33
CA TYR A 551 -30.72 -20.73 3.71
C TYR A 551 -31.53 -21.60 4.66
N THR A 552 -31.07 -21.71 5.90
CA THR A 552 -31.87 -22.16 7.02
C THR A 552 -32.65 -20.97 7.55
N PHE A 553 -33.98 -21.09 7.58
CA PHE A 553 -34.86 -20.04 8.08
C PHE A 553 -35.11 -20.29 9.58
N GLU A 554 -34.69 -19.34 10.40
CA GLU A 554 -34.75 -19.46 11.86
C GLU A 554 -35.67 -18.41 12.47
N LEU A 555 -36.58 -18.85 13.32
CA LEU A 555 -37.63 -18.03 13.89
C LEU A 555 -37.44 -17.91 15.41
N ASN A 556 -37.65 -16.70 15.93
CA ASN A 556 -37.52 -16.40 17.34
C ASN A 556 -38.89 -16.63 18.05
N PRO A 557 -39.05 -17.72 18.84
CA PRO A 557 -40.32 -18.05 19.46
C PRO A 557 -40.74 -17.04 20.53
N GLU A 558 -39.85 -16.22 21.05
CA GLU A 558 -40.16 -15.23 22.07
C GLU A 558 -40.60 -13.88 21.49
N HIS A 559 -40.41 -13.68 20.18
CA HIS A 559 -40.81 -12.43 19.54
C HIS A 559 -42.34 -12.37 19.35
N HIS A 560 -42.93 -11.21 19.68
CA HIS A 560 -44.39 -11.03 19.58
C HIS A 560 -44.94 -11.27 18.17
N LEU A 561 -44.22 -10.94 17.12
CA LEU A 561 -44.65 -11.18 15.74
C LEU A 561 -44.72 -12.68 15.42
N VAL A 562 -43.74 -13.45 15.88
CA VAL A 562 -43.72 -14.91 15.67
C VAL A 562 -44.88 -15.57 16.42
N LYS A 563 -45.14 -15.16 17.67
CA LYS A 563 -46.28 -15.63 18.44
C LYS A 563 -47.62 -15.31 17.78
N LYS A 564 -47.73 -14.08 17.24
CA LYS A 564 -48.92 -13.65 16.50
C LYS A 564 -49.14 -14.50 15.24
N VAL A 565 -48.11 -14.73 14.48
CA VAL A 565 -48.19 -15.50 13.20
C VAL A 565 -48.53 -16.97 13.50
N ALA A 566 -48.00 -17.53 14.57
CA ALA A 566 -48.31 -18.91 14.98
C ALA A 566 -49.81 -19.12 15.29
N ASP A 567 -50.51 -18.10 15.73
CA ASP A 567 -51.93 -18.16 16.08
C ASP A 567 -52.88 -17.85 14.93
N ILE A 568 -52.36 -17.49 13.75
CA ILE A 568 -53.17 -17.16 12.58
C ILE A 568 -53.71 -18.45 11.95
N ALA A 569 -55.04 -18.56 11.88
CA ALA A 569 -55.72 -19.71 11.32
C ALA A 569 -55.92 -19.61 9.81
N ASP A 570 -56.21 -18.43 9.29
CA ASP A 570 -56.42 -18.20 7.86
C ASP A 570 -55.12 -18.45 7.06
N GLU A 571 -55.18 -19.37 6.12
CA GLU A 571 -54.00 -19.79 5.36
C GLU A 571 -53.40 -18.67 4.48
N ALA A 572 -54.22 -17.80 3.89
CA ALA A 572 -53.76 -16.71 3.06
C ALA A 572 -53.03 -15.63 3.90
N GLU A 573 -53.61 -15.27 5.03
CA GLU A 573 -53.02 -14.32 5.98
C GLU A 573 -51.71 -14.88 6.57
N PHE A 574 -51.73 -16.15 6.96
CA PHE A 574 -50.53 -16.84 7.44
C PHE A 574 -49.42 -16.80 6.43
N ALA A 575 -49.74 -17.09 5.15
CA ALA A 575 -48.74 -17.06 4.07
C ALA A 575 -48.11 -15.66 3.92
N ASP A 576 -48.89 -14.60 3.95
CA ASP A 576 -48.42 -13.23 3.83
C ASP A 576 -47.44 -12.86 4.97
N TRP A 577 -47.78 -13.23 6.20
CA TRP A 577 -46.93 -12.96 7.35
C TRP A 577 -45.61 -13.75 7.33
N VAL A 578 -45.68 -15.02 6.95
CA VAL A 578 -44.46 -15.85 6.81
C VAL A 578 -43.55 -15.34 5.73
N GLU A 579 -44.13 -14.95 4.58
CA GLU A 579 -43.35 -14.33 3.48
C GLU A 579 -42.70 -13.02 3.95
N LEU A 580 -43.39 -12.19 4.71
CA LEU A 580 -42.85 -10.96 5.27
C LEU A 580 -41.66 -11.24 6.18
N LEU A 581 -41.78 -12.21 7.09
CA LEU A 581 -40.69 -12.59 7.99
C LEU A 581 -39.49 -13.12 7.25
N LEU A 582 -39.70 -13.92 6.19
CA LEU A 582 -38.62 -14.43 5.35
C LEU A 582 -37.93 -13.28 4.56
N GLU A 583 -38.72 -12.39 3.99
CA GLU A 583 -38.20 -11.25 3.23
C GLU A 583 -37.38 -10.30 4.12
N GLN A 584 -37.83 -10.05 5.34
CA GLN A 584 -37.08 -9.25 6.32
C GLN A 584 -35.72 -9.91 6.63
N ALA A 585 -35.75 -11.22 6.87
CA ALA A 585 -34.54 -11.98 7.18
C ALA A 585 -33.55 -11.97 6.00
N MET A 586 -34.07 -12.15 4.78
CA MET A 586 -33.25 -12.10 3.55
C MET A 586 -32.67 -10.71 3.30
N LEU A 587 -33.46 -9.66 3.56
CA LEU A 587 -32.98 -8.29 3.40
C LEU A 587 -31.85 -7.98 4.36
N ALA A 588 -31.97 -8.41 5.62
CA ALA A 588 -30.93 -8.23 6.62
C ALA A 588 -29.62 -8.97 6.25
N GLU A 589 -29.76 -10.19 5.68
CA GLU A 589 -28.61 -11.03 5.31
C GLU A 589 -27.94 -10.54 4.01
N ARG A 590 -28.73 -10.24 2.99
CA ARG A 590 -28.23 -9.96 1.65
C ARG A 590 -28.07 -8.47 1.31
N GLY A 591 -28.72 -7.60 2.09
CA GLY A 591 -28.74 -6.17 1.81
C GLY A 591 -29.70 -5.74 0.70
N SER A 592 -30.35 -6.69 0.03
CA SER A 592 -31.29 -6.44 -1.07
C SER A 592 -32.29 -7.59 -1.21
N LEU A 593 -33.40 -7.32 -1.90
CA LEU A 593 -34.41 -8.32 -2.24
C LEU A 593 -34.52 -8.45 -3.77
N GLU A 594 -34.89 -9.64 -4.26
CA GLU A 594 -35.14 -9.87 -5.66
C GLU A 594 -36.35 -9.07 -6.17
N ASN A 595 -37.37 -8.93 -5.35
CA ASN A 595 -38.59 -8.19 -5.68
C ASN A 595 -38.99 -7.22 -4.56
N PRO A 596 -38.32 -6.04 -4.48
CA PRO A 596 -38.65 -5.05 -3.48
C PRO A 596 -40.08 -4.54 -3.54
N ALA A 597 -40.67 -4.44 -4.74
CA ALA A 597 -42.03 -3.96 -4.93
C ALA A 597 -43.07 -4.90 -4.30
N ALA A 598 -42.88 -6.22 -4.42
CA ALA A 598 -43.75 -7.21 -3.79
C ALA A 598 -43.68 -7.13 -2.27
N PHE A 599 -42.48 -6.91 -1.72
CA PHE A 599 -42.24 -6.73 -0.29
C PHE A 599 -42.99 -5.50 0.25
N ILE A 600 -42.88 -4.37 -0.45
CA ILE A 600 -43.56 -3.13 -0.07
C ILE A 600 -45.07 -3.30 -0.10
N LYS A 601 -45.62 -3.93 -1.15
CA LYS A 601 -47.04 -4.20 -1.24
C LYS A 601 -47.55 -5.07 -0.10
N ARG A 602 -46.74 -6.09 0.29
CA ARG A 602 -47.11 -6.98 1.39
C ARG A 602 -47.14 -6.23 2.73
N ILE A 603 -46.13 -5.37 2.97
CA ILE A 603 -46.09 -4.52 4.16
C ILE A 603 -47.36 -3.66 4.22
N ASN A 604 -47.69 -2.97 3.15
CA ASN A 604 -48.83 -2.06 3.07
C ASN A 604 -50.16 -2.79 3.30
N LYS A 605 -50.28 -3.98 2.72
CA LYS A 605 -51.47 -4.84 2.94
C LYS A 605 -51.63 -5.26 4.39
N LEU A 606 -50.54 -5.65 5.03
CA LEU A 606 -50.59 -6.14 6.43
C LEU A 606 -50.71 -5.00 7.46
N LEU A 607 -50.27 -3.80 7.15
CA LEU A 607 -50.41 -2.63 8.01
C LEU A 607 -51.74 -1.90 7.83
N GLY A 608 -52.37 -2.06 6.69
CA GLY A 608 -53.71 -1.51 6.42
C GLY A 608 -54.76 -2.48 6.92
#